data_180a83f551abecbb350b5087911b2978
#
_entry.id   180a83f551abecbb350b5087911b2978
#
_cell.length_a   1.000
_cell.length_b   1.000
_cell.length_c   1.000
_cell.angle_alpha   90.00
_cell.angle_beta   90.00
_cell.angle_gamma   90.00
#
_symmetry.space_group_name_H-M   'P 1'
#
loop_
_entity.id
_entity.type
_entity.pdbx_description
1 polymer ?
#
loop_
_entity_poly.entity_id
_entity_poly.type
_entity_poly.pdbx_seq_one_letter_code
_entity_poly.pdbx_strand_id
1 'polypeptide(L)'
;VDKITIKNINIFAYHGVFDEEKENGQLFRVSAELFLSVRKAAQKDDLRLAVNYADVASLVEKVVTREKCDLIETVAENVAAEILIKYKTVHGVKVKVSKPNAPIDMDFEDVSVEVNRSRHTVLLGLGSNLGDREKYLRNAIDQLGKDDYINVLKVSSIIETEPYGPVEQPDYLNAAVLVETLYTPEELHEVTADIEQDAKRERIIHWGPRTLDIDLLLYDEEIISTEHLTIPHKEMHLREFVLKPADEIAPYMYHPILKKNVHQLIEELKEKENLSAEPYFDKDYKFVEVLPIDEDTRVVYAGVPGAYAEAAVLRFFGEEINLYNVKTFDDIVDEVISGKADYGVIPIENSSAGFVSGNYDIIRSSGVKIVSEVILDIEHALLGLPEAEIEDIKKVYSHNQGLMQCKDYIDKHGFSQSAVSNTAAAAKKVKEDGNIANAAIASERAARLYGLKILDSKINTVSDNSTRFVVVTGKKIALRDADNISLCFKTPHKVGALFNVMKYFNINGLNMTSIESRPSQKKKWQYYFYVTFNGRLTDKNVMKALGEITLETDELEVLGTY
;
A
#
# COMPACT_ATOMS: atom_id res chain seq x y z
N VAL A 1 30.73 17.27 24.57
CA VAL A 1 31.53 17.72 23.40
C VAL A 1 32.51 18.74 23.88
N ASP A 2 33.82 18.59 23.50
CA ASP A 2 34.86 19.57 23.84
C ASP A 2 34.67 20.79 22.96
N LYS A 3 35.18 21.95 23.40
CA LYS A 3 35.13 23.17 22.61
C LYS A 3 36.35 24.05 22.77
N ILE A 4 36.70 24.78 21.71
CA ILE A 4 37.63 25.91 21.70
C ILE A 4 36.81 27.18 21.62
N THR A 5 37.09 28.17 22.46
CA THR A 5 36.33 29.43 22.50
C THR A 5 37.30 30.60 22.23
N ILE A 6 36.98 31.44 21.25
CA ILE A 6 37.61 32.69 20.96
C ILE A 6 36.57 33.78 21.21
N LYS A 7 36.85 34.73 22.12
CA LYS A 7 35.87 35.76 22.53
C LYS A 7 36.32 37.16 22.09
N ASN A 8 35.36 37.92 21.57
CA ASN A 8 35.47 39.36 21.34
C ASN A 8 36.69 39.76 20.48
N ILE A 9 36.88 39.10 19.33
CA ILE A 9 37.83 39.57 18.31
C ILE A 9 37.30 40.93 17.86
N ASN A 10 38.09 41.99 18.05
CA ASN A 10 37.73 43.33 17.61
C ASN A 10 38.15 43.53 16.17
N ILE A 11 37.20 43.78 15.29
CA ILE A 11 37.42 43.92 13.85
C ILE A 11 36.73 45.21 13.39
N PHE A 12 37.48 46.08 12.69
CA PHE A 12 36.89 47.24 12.04
C PHE A 12 36.41 46.85 10.64
N ALA A 13 35.11 47.09 10.38
CA ALA A 13 34.49 46.67 9.12
C ALA A 13 33.36 47.64 8.70
N TYR A 14 32.84 47.44 7.48
CA TYR A 14 31.96 48.38 6.78
C TYR A 14 30.59 47.73 6.50
N HIS A 15 30.00 47.09 7.51
CA HIS A 15 28.70 46.43 7.39
C HIS A 15 27.57 47.30 7.94
N GLY A 16 26.40 47.22 7.31
CA GLY A 16 25.18 47.91 7.75
C GLY A 16 24.27 48.26 6.58
N VAL A 17 23.05 48.63 6.89
CA VAL A 17 22.01 48.98 5.90
C VAL A 17 22.22 50.40 5.38
N PHE A 18 22.71 51.32 6.24
CA PHE A 18 22.87 52.72 5.88
C PHE A 18 24.20 52.98 5.13
N ASP A 19 24.16 53.90 4.16
CA ASP A 19 25.35 54.25 3.38
C ASP A 19 26.49 54.81 4.27
N GLU A 20 26.14 55.57 5.31
CA GLU A 20 27.11 56.09 6.28
C GLU A 20 27.89 55.00 7.01
N GLU A 21 27.26 53.87 7.30
CA GLU A 21 27.92 52.71 7.92
C GLU A 21 28.91 52.06 6.95
N LYS A 22 28.55 52.00 5.65
CA LYS A 22 29.37 51.43 4.60
C LYS A 22 30.54 52.35 4.17
N GLU A 23 30.43 53.64 4.44
CA GLU A 23 31.48 54.63 4.15
C GLU A 23 32.46 54.81 5.32
N ASN A 24 31.92 55.01 6.54
CA ASN A 24 32.72 55.32 7.71
C ASN A 24 33.23 54.08 8.45
N GLY A 25 32.52 52.97 8.34
CA GLY A 25 32.80 51.73 9.07
C GLY A 25 32.62 51.87 10.58
N GLN A 26 32.71 50.75 11.29
CA GLN A 26 32.64 50.71 12.75
C GLN A 26 33.32 49.47 13.31
N LEU A 27 33.43 49.42 14.62
CA LEU A 27 33.98 48.27 15.32
C LEU A 27 32.89 47.18 15.51
N PHE A 28 33.22 45.97 15.08
CA PHE A 28 32.46 44.75 15.35
C PHE A 28 33.24 43.87 16.34
N ARG A 29 32.53 43.12 17.20
CA ARG A 29 33.12 42.11 18.05
C ARG A 29 32.63 40.75 17.61
N VAL A 30 33.54 39.85 17.24
CA VAL A 30 33.19 38.50 16.82
C VAL A 30 33.69 37.47 17.84
N SER A 31 32.81 36.57 18.24
CA SER A 31 33.16 35.44 19.09
C SER A 31 32.82 34.15 18.36
N ALA A 32 33.65 33.11 18.51
CA ALA A 32 33.44 31.80 17.93
C ALA A 32 33.69 30.69 18.98
N GLU A 33 32.74 29.78 19.11
CA GLU A 33 32.90 28.53 19.86
C GLU A 33 32.92 27.38 18.86
N LEU A 34 34.03 26.65 18.79
CA LEU A 34 34.21 25.51 17.89
C LEU A 34 34.02 24.21 18.66
N PHE A 35 33.09 23.39 18.25
CA PHE A 35 32.79 22.09 18.85
C PHE A 35 33.59 21.00 18.13
N LEU A 36 34.51 20.33 18.82
CA LEU A 36 35.38 19.31 18.25
C LEU A 36 35.92 18.41 19.37
N SER A 37 36.59 17.29 19.01
CA SER A 37 37.31 16.49 20.00
C SER A 37 38.77 16.94 20.11
N VAL A 38 39.16 17.42 21.28
CA VAL A 38 40.58 17.80 21.56
C VAL A 38 41.42 16.63 22.05
N ARG A 39 40.81 15.46 22.27
CA ARG A 39 41.44 14.31 22.97
C ARG A 39 42.72 13.82 22.32
N LYS A 40 42.72 13.65 20.98
CA LYS A 40 43.88 13.13 20.25
C LYS A 40 45.06 14.11 20.28
N ALA A 41 44.77 15.40 20.13
CA ALA A 41 45.79 16.45 20.20
C ALA A 41 46.40 16.53 21.61
N ALA A 42 45.55 16.53 22.65
CA ALA A 42 45.98 16.60 24.03
C ALA A 42 46.80 15.36 24.50
N GLN A 43 46.42 14.16 24.04
CA GLN A 43 47.16 12.91 24.38
C GLN A 43 48.58 12.88 23.78
N LYS A 44 48.79 13.53 22.64
CA LYS A 44 50.07 13.51 21.93
C LYS A 44 50.84 14.80 22.08
N ASP A 45 50.24 15.82 22.67
CA ASP A 45 50.76 17.21 22.74
C ASP A 45 51.25 17.72 21.35
N ASP A 46 50.42 17.45 20.34
CA ASP A 46 50.79 17.71 18.93
C ASP A 46 49.85 18.74 18.29
N LEU A 47 50.38 19.93 18.02
CA LEU A 47 49.63 21.04 17.40
C LEU A 47 49.07 20.68 16.01
N ARG A 48 49.70 19.76 15.30
CA ARG A 48 49.24 19.33 13.97
C ARG A 48 47.90 18.58 14.01
N LEU A 49 47.53 18.07 15.20
CA LEU A 49 46.26 17.38 15.48
C LEU A 49 45.21 18.32 16.10
N ALA A 50 45.59 19.55 16.40
CA ALA A 50 44.73 20.57 17.00
C ALA A 50 44.22 21.56 15.95
N VAL A 51 43.12 22.22 16.24
CA VAL A 51 42.70 23.42 15.51
C VAL A 51 43.46 24.61 16.12
N ASN A 52 44.29 25.27 15.31
CA ASN A 52 45.04 26.45 15.74
C ASN A 52 44.08 27.66 15.83
N TYR A 53 43.81 28.09 17.05
CA TYR A 53 42.90 29.22 17.30
C TYR A 53 43.41 30.56 16.73
N ALA A 54 44.74 30.75 16.51
CA ALA A 54 45.28 31.93 15.85
C ALA A 54 44.90 31.94 14.36
N ASP A 55 44.96 30.79 13.69
CA ASP A 55 44.55 30.65 12.30
C ASP A 55 43.02 30.83 12.15
N VAL A 56 42.24 30.42 13.14
CA VAL A 56 40.79 30.70 13.18
C VAL A 56 40.53 32.19 13.34
N ALA A 57 41.22 32.88 14.25
CA ALA A 57 41.06 34.32 14.42
C ALA A 57 41.39 35.10 13.15
N SER A 58 42.47 34.72 12.46
CA SER A 58 42.87 35.31 11.17
C SER A 58 41.83 35.01 10.07
N LEU A 59 41.24 33.82 10.06
CA LEU A 59 40.15 33.47 9.13
C LEU A 59 38.93 34.36 9.38
N VAL A 60 38.52 34.50 10.64
CA VAL A 60 37.36 35.32 11.04
C VAL A 60 37.58 36.77 10.59
N GLU A 61 38.77 37.36 10.84
CA GLU A 61 39.10 38.73 10.38
C GLU A 61 39.00 38.83 8.86
N LYS A 62 39.59 37.89 8.13
CA LYS A 62 39.55 37.86 6.66
C LYS A 62 38.12 37.80 6.11
N VAL A 63 37.26 36.96 6.70
CA VAL A 63 35.87 36.82 6.26
C VAL A 63 35.06 38.08 6.53
N VAL A 64 35.19 38.65 7.73
CA VAL A 64 34.48 39.87 8.13
C VAL A 64 34.92 41.09 7.32
N THR A 65 36.15 41.11 6.83
CA THR A 65 36.67 42.27 6.05
C THR A 65 36.61 42.04 4.53
N ARG A 66 36.22 40.87 4.06
CA ARG A 66 36.26 40.49 2.63
C ARG A 66 35.31 41.35 1.77
N GLU A 67 34.09 41.54 2.24
CA GLU A 67 33.02 42.26 1.53
C GLU A 67 32.11 43.01 2.48
N LYS A 68 31.39 44.00 1.99
CA LYS A 68 30.40 44.76 2.76
C LYS A 68 29.07 43.98 2.74
N CYS A 69 28.50 43.69 3.92
CA CYS A 69 27.20 43.09 4.07
C CYS A 69 26.20 44.10 4.64
N ASP A 70 24.95 44.01 4.23
CA ASP A 70 23.87 44.83 4.79
C ASP A 70 23.49 44.35 6.20
N LEU A 71 23.48 43.02 6.39
CA LEU A 71 23.03 42.37 7.62
C LEU A 71 24.21 41.74 8.38
N ILE A 72 24.21 41.90 9.69
CA ILE A 72 25.18 41.20 10.56
C ILE A 72 24.93 39.71 10.65
N GLU A 73 23.70 39.28 10.34
CA GLU A 73 23.29 37.88 10.14
C GLU A 73 24.14 37.24 9.03
N THR A 74 24.27 37.91 7.87
CA THR A 74 25.07 37.43 6.73
C THR A 74 26.54 37.30 7.14
N VAL A 75 27.06 38.26 7.93
CA VAL A 75 28.45 38.19 8.43
C VAL A 75 28.63 36.98 9.34
N ALA A 76 27.68 36.70 10.23
CA ALA A 76 27.73 35.57 11.16
C ALA A 76 27.67 34.23 10.41
N GLU A 77 26.79 34.10 9.40
CA GLU A 77 26.66 32.91 8.54
C GLU A 77 27.97 32.66 7.76
N ASN A 78 28.52 33.70 7.11
CA ASN A 78 29.76 33.56 6.35
C ASN A 78 30.91 33.09 7.23
N VAL A 79 31.04 33.62 8.45
CA VAL A 79 32.07 33.19 9.41
C VAL A 79 31.85 31.73 9.84
N ALA A 80 30.62 31.34 10.13
CA ALA A 80 30.31 29.97 10.54
C ALA A 80 30.62 28.98 9.42
N ALA A 81 30.17 29.27 8.19
CA ALA A 81 30.37 28.41 7.03
C ALA A 81 31.89 28.26 6.72
N GLU A 82 32.65 29.35 6.64
CA GLU A 82 34.09 29.31 6.34
C GLU A 82 34.89 28.52 7.39
N ILE A 83 34.54 28.65 8.68
CA ILE A 83 35.15 27.83 9.75
C ILE A 83 34.87 26.34 9.51
N LEU A 84 33.62 25.98 9.24
CA LEU A 84 33.24 24.60 8.98
C LEU A 84 33.83 24.04 7.68
N ILE A 85 33.86 24.80 6.61
CA ILE A 85 34.49 24.40 5.33
C ILE A 85 35.99 24.12 5.53
N LYS A 86 36.71 25.01 6.19
CA LYS A 86 38.18 24.93 6.35
C LYS A 86 38.59 23.84 7.36
N TYR A 87 37.90 23.75 8.48
CA TYR A 87 38.30 22.84 9.59
C TYR A 87 37.38 21.59 9.65
N LYS A 88 37.70 20.58 8.87
CA LYS A 88 36.91 19.34 8.76
C LYS A 88 36.76 18.56 10.11
N THR A 89 37.62 18.83 11.08
CA THR A 89 37.53 18.21 12.45
C THR A 89 36.55 18.94 13.38
N VAL A 90 36.07 20.13 12.97
CA VAL A 90 35.03 20.88 13.71
C VAL A 90 33.66 20.36 13.29
N HIS A 91 32.91 19.81 14.23
CA HIS A 91 31.58 19.25 13.99
C HIS A 91 30.49 20.31 14.03
N GLY A 92 30.73 21.39 14.76
CA GLY A 92 29.80 22.53 14.85
C GLY A 92 30.50 23.78 15.31
N VAL A 93 29.89 24.92 15.02
CA VAL A 93 30.36 26.22 15.42
C VAL A 93 29.22 27.11 15.87
N LYS A 94 29.46 27.89 16.91
CA LYS A 94 28.59 28.96 17.38
C LYS A 94 29.31 30.26 17.18
N VAL A 95 28.76 31.14 16.34
CA VAL A 95 29.34 32.44 16.01
C VAL A 95 28.42 33.54 16.50
N LYS A 96 28.97 34.48 17.24
CA LYS A 96 28.28 35.69 17.68
C LYS A 96 28.97 36.91 17.05
N VAL A 97 28.22 37.71 16.31
CA VAL A 97 28.64 39.01 15.79
C VAL A 97 27.90 40.10 16.53
N SER A 98 28.67 40.98 17.18
CA SER A 98 28.16 42.12 17.95
C SER A 98 28.51 43.44 17.26
N LYS A 99 27.54 44.36 17.27
CA LYS A 99 27.59 45.70 16.70
C LYS A 99 27.35 46.75 17.82
N PRO A 100 28.37 47.07 18.63
CA PRO A 100 28.20 47.95 19.83
C PRO A 100 27.74 49.36 19.50
N ASN A 101 28.08 49.87 18.29
CA ASN A 101 27.72 51.20 17.86
C ASN A 101 26.63 51.16 16.76
N ALA A 102 25.65 50.29 16.92
CA ALA A 102 24.51 50.27 15.99
C ALA A 102 23.78 51.63 16.00
N PRO A 103 23.29 52.11 14.85
CA PRO A 103 22.65 53.42 14.71
C PRO A 103 21.21 53.38 15.27
N ILE A 104 21.10 53.28 16.61
CA ILE A 104 19.85 53.25 17.35
C ILE A 104 19.84 54.49 18.26
N ASP A 105 18.77 55.27 18.20
CA ASP A 105 18.59 56.50 19.00
C ASP A 105 18.07 56.21 20.42
N MET A 106 18.77 55.32 21.13
CA MET A 106 18.49 54.95 22.52
C MET A 106 19.77 54.43 23.18
N ASP A 107 19.85 54.51 24.52
CA ASP A 107 20.91 53.86 25.29
C ASP A 107 20.77 52.34 25.22
N PHE A 108 21.79 51.65 24.74
CA PHE A 108 21.88 50.19 24.67
C PHE A 108 23.34 49.75 24.87
N GLU A 109 23.53 48.51 25.32
CA GLU A 109 24.86 47.96 25.56
C GLU A 109 25.45 47.31 24.27
N ASP A 110 24.65 46.54 23.58
CA ASP A 110 25.09 45.77 22.40
C ASP A 110 23.91 45.31 21.53
N VAL A 111 24.08 45.26 20.23
CA VAL A 111 23.20 44.53 19.30
C VAL A 111 24.02 43.39 18.73
N SER A 112 23.50 42.19 18.76
CA SER A 112 24.22 41.02 18.30
C SER A 112 23.33 39.96 17.69
N VAL A 113 23.91 39.23 16.75
CA VAL A 113 23.33 38.00 16.17
C VAL A 113 24.21 36.83 16.57
N GLU A 114 23.59 35.74 16.91
CA GLU A 114 24.25 34.48 17.23
C GLU A 114 23.68 33.36 16.36
N VAL A 115 24.57 32.68 15.62
CA VAL A 115 24.21 31.53 14.77
C VAL A 115 24.90 30.27 15.28
N ASN A 116 24.21 29.16 15.19
CA ASN A 116 24.73 27.83 15.47
C ASN A 116 24.64 27.01 14.18
N ARG A 117 25.77 26.48 13.70
CA ARG A 117 25.83 25.64 12.52
C ARG A 117 26.60 24.37 12.84
N SER A 118 26.17 23.26 12.24
CA SER A 118 26.79 21.94 12.42
C SER A 118 26.87 21.20 11.10
N ARG A 119 27.69 20.16 11.09
CA ARG A 119 27.71 19.19 10.00
C ARG A 119 26.64 18.16 10.25
N HIS A 120 25.95 17.80 9.19
CA HIS A 120 24.92 16.78 9.20
C HIS A 120 25.33 15.62 8.31
N THR A 121 25.07 14.41 8.74
CA THR A 121 25.31 13.20 7.96
C THR A 121 24.03 12.77 7.28
N VAL A 122 24.07 12.68 5.95
CA VAL A 122 22.89 12.42 5.13
C VAL A 122 23.14 11.23 4.21
N LEU A 123 22.16 10.35 4.12
CA LEU A 123 22.11 9.26 3.17
C LEU A 123 21.16 9.63 2.05
N LEU A 124 21.68 9.67 0.82
CA LEU A 124 20.93 9.95 -0.40
C LEU A 124 20.76 8.66 -1.20
N GLY A 125 19.58 8.48 -1.80
CA GLY A 125 19.31 7.45 -2.80
C GLY A 125 19.26 8.09 -4.19
N LEU A 126 19.93 7.48 -5.16
CA LEU A 126 19.95 7.94 -6.55
C LEU A 126 19.37 6.86 -7.46
N GLY A 127 18.50 7.28 -8.41
CA GLY A 127 17.87 6.39 -9.39
C GLY A 127 17.81 7.00 -10.78
N SER A 128 17.96 6.15 -11.83
CA SER A 128 17.80 6.58 -13.23
C SER A 128 17.34 5.40 -14.09
N ASN A 129 16.33 5.63 -14.97
CA ASN A 129 15.87 4.59 -15.93
C ASN A 129 15.63 5.11 -17.34
N LEU A 130 16.04 6.34 -17.66
CA LEU A 130 15.94 6.92 -18.99
C LEU A 130 17.30 7.45 -19.48
N GLY A 131 17.55 7.30 -20.78
CA GLY A 131 18.72 7.82 -21.46
C GLY A 131 20.02 7.16 -21.02
N ASP A 132 21.07 7.95 -20.85
CA ASP A 132 22.39 7.48 -20.37
C ASP A 132 22.40 7.44 -18.84
N ARG A 133 21.74 6.42 -18.29
CA ARG A 133 21.47 6.23 -16.86
C ARG A 133 22.73 6.38 -15.99
N GLU A 134 23.81 5.71 -16.37
CA GLU A 134 25.06 5.72 -15.60
C GLU A 134 25.70 7.11 -15.61
N LYS A 135 25.67 7.80 -16.74
CA LYS A 135 26.18 9.15 -16.87
C LYS A 135 25.41 10.15 -15.99
N TYR A 136 24.08 10.01 -15.91
CA TYR A 136 23.27 10.86 -15.01
C TYR A 136 23.63 10.65 -13.56
N LEU A 137 23.75 9.40 -13.09
CA LEU A 137 24.15 9.11 -11.71
C LEU A 137 25.55 9.66 -11.39
N ARG A 138 26.54 9.43 -12.27
CA ARG A 138 27.91 9.93 -12.07
C ARG A 138 27.99 11.45 -12.08
N ASN A 139 27.24 12.12 -12.96
CA ASN A 139 27.18 13.58 -13.01
C ASN A 139 26.55 14.15 -11.73
N ALA A 140 25.50 13.55 -11.20
CA ALA A 140 24.89 13.97 -9.94
C ALA A 140 25.88 13.86 -8.77
N ILE A 141 26.60 12.75 -8.66
CA ILE A 141 27.64 12.57 -7.64
C ILE A 141 28.77 13.60 -7.78
N ASP A 142 29.16 13.90 -9.02
CA ASP A 142 30.19 14.92 -9.30
C ASP A 142 29.72 16.33 -8.94
N GLN A 143 28.45 16.67 -9.22
CA GLN A 143 27.85 17.96 -8.82
C GLN A 143 27.76 18.09 -7.29
N LEU A 144 27.27 17.06 -6.58
CA LEU A 144 27.30 17.04 -5.13
C LEU A 144 28.73 17.26 -4.57
N GLY A 145 29.73 16.62 -5.18
CA GLY A 145 31.11 16.74 -4.73
C GLY A 145 31.80 18.07 -5.07
N LYS A 146 31.23 18.91 -5.95
CA LYS A 146 31.71 20.26 -6.29
C LYS A 146 31.11 21.35 -5.41
N ASP A 147 30.04 21.04 -4.69
CA ASP A 147 29.42 21.98 -3.77
C ASP A 147 30.30 22.15 -2.51
N ASP A 148 30.61 23.38 -2.14
CA ASP A 148 31.48 23.70 -1.00
C ASP A 148 30.83 23.29 0.35
N TYR A 149 29.50 23.18 0.41
CA TYR A 149 28.74 22.82 1.60
C TYR A 149 28.46 21.32 1.71
N ILE A 150 28.83 20.53 0.68
CA ILE A 150 28.66 19.09 0.63
C ILE A 150 30.02 18.39 0.56
N ASN A 151 30.22 17.41 1.41
CA ASN A 151 31.40 16.55 1.38
C ASN A 151 30.95 15.11 1.15
N VAL A 152 31.17 14.57 -0.04
CA VAL A 152 30.86 13.18 -0.38
C VAL A 152 31.79 12.24 0.38
N LEU A 153 31.25 11.47 1.32
CA LEU A 153 32.03 10.53 2.17
C LEU A 153 32.20 9.19 1.51
N LYS A 154 31.11 8.63 0.97
CA LYS A 154 31.10 7.30 0.33
C LYS A 154 30.06 7.27 -0.79
N VAL A 155 30.33 6.46 -1.79
CA VAL A 155 29.43 6.15 -2.90
C VAL A 155 29.37 4.62 -3.01
N SER A 156 28.15 4.06 -3.14
CA SER A 156 27.96 2.63 -3.33
C SER A 156 28.31 2.18 -4.75
N SER A 157 28.35 0.87 -4.95
CA SER A 157 28.23 0.30 -6.29
C SER A 157 26.88 0.66 -6.91
N ILE A 158 26.87 0.78 -8.25
CA ILE A 158 25.63 0.96 -9.03
C ILE A 158 25.04 -0.41 -9.27
N ILE A 159 23.76 -0.60 -8.97
CA ILE A 159 23.02 -1.83 -9.20
C ILE A 159 21.91 -1.62 -10.21
N GLU A 160 21.65 -2.62 -11.05
CA GLU A 160 20.52 -2.65 -11.98
C GLU A 160 19.36 -3.43 -11.37
N THR A 161 18.14 -2.88 -11.46
CA THR A 161 16.95 -3.49 -10.86
C THR A 161 15.73 -3.31 -11.75
N GLU A 162 14.82 -4.27 -11.72
CA GLU A 162 13.51 -4.16 -12.36
C GLU A 162 12.72 -2.98 -11.75
N PRO A 163 11.82 -2.34 -12.54
CA PRO A 163 11.02 -1.22 -12.04
C PRO A 163 10.06 -1.67 -10.94
N TYR A 164 9.93 -0.83 -9.91
CA TYR A 164 9.01 -1.05 -8.80
C TYR A 164 7.65 -0.41 -9.10
N GLY A 165 6.56 -1.21 -9.09
CA GLY A 165 5.20 -0.75 -9.30
C GLY A 165 4.55 -1.26 -10.60
N PRO A 166 3.28 -0.88 -10.88
CA PRO A 166 2.45 -1.48 -11.92
C PRO A 166 2.70 -0.91 -13.34
N VAL A 167 3.57 0.09 -13.48
CA VAL A 167 3.83 0.75 -14.77
C VAL A 167 4.98 0.06 -15.47
N GLU A 168 4.76 -0.45 -16.69
CA GLU A 168 5.81 -1.02 -17.53
C GLU A 168 6.80 0.09 -17.94
N GLN A 169 8.07 -0.08 -17.58
CA GLN A 169 9.13 0.90 -17.83
C GLN A 169 10.50 0.21 -17.85
N PRO A 170 11.56 0.87 -18.39
CA PRO A 170 12.91 0.30 -18.39
C PRO A 170 13.48 0.09 -16.99
N ASP A 171 14.43 -0.84 -16.88
CA ASP A 171 15.16 -1.11 -15.64
C ASP A 171 15.89 0.13 -15.11
N TYR A 172 15.94 0.24 -13.80
CA TYR A 172 16.64 1.30 -13.08
C TYR A 172 18.09 0.96 -12.82
N LEU A 173 18.95 1.97 -12.89
CA LEU A 173 20.23 1.96 -12.18
C LEU A 173 20.06 2.73 -10.87
N ASN A 174 20.42 2.09 -9.75
CA ASN A 174 20.31 2.67 -8.42
C ASN A 174 21.66 2.71 -7.72
N ALA A 175 21.88 3.74 -6.91
CA ALA A 175 23.05 3.90 -6.06
C ALA A 175 22.67 4.63 -4.77
N ALA A 176 23.54 4.57 -3.77
CA ALA A 176 23.45 5.38 -2.56
C ALA A 176 24.70 6.24 -2.39
N VAL A 177 24.52 7.41 -1.81
CA VAL A 177 25.62 8.35 -1.51
C VAL A 177 25.51 8.80 -0.06
N LEU A 178 26.58 8.65 0.68
CA LEU A 178 26.71 9.18 2.03
C LEU A 178 27.46 10.50 1.98
N VAL A 179 26.84 11.57 2.45
CA VAL A 179 27.43 12.90 2.49
C VAL A 179 27.45 13.47 3.90
N GLU A 180 28.38 14.37 4.17
CA GLU A 180 28.27 15.40 5.19
C GLU A 180 27.87 16.71 4.53
N THR A 181 26.93 17.45 5.14
CA THR A 181 26.49 18.75 4.61
C THR A 181 26.37 19.81 5.68
N LEU A 182 26.43 21.07 5.28
CA LEU A 182 26.10 22.24 6.10
C LEU A 182 24.69 22.76 5.82
N TYR A 183 24.03 22.27 4.79
CA TYR A 183 22.66 22.62 4.46
C TYR A 183 21.67 22.04 5.45
N THR A 184 20.60 22.78 5.75
CA THR A 184 19.41 22.24 6.39
C THR A 184 18.73 21.19 5.48
N PRO A 185 17.80 20.37 5.98
CA PRO A 185 17.09 19.41 5.14
C PRO A 185 16.35 20.05 3.96
N GLU A 186 15.74 21.21 4.18
CA GLU A 186 15.02 21.97 3.15
C GLU A 186 15.98 22.52 2.08
N GLU A 187 17.10 23.15 2.49
CA GLU A 187 18.12 23.66 1.56
C GLU A 187 18.76 22.53 0.75
N LEU A 188 19.07 21.39 1.38
CA LEU A 188 19.61 20.23 0.67
C LEU A 188 18.61 19.66 -0.34
N HIS A 189 17.32 19.67 -0.01
CA HIS A 189 16.26 19.25 -0.92
C HIS A 189 16.19 20.18 -2.16
N GLU A 190 16.34 21.49 -1.98
CA GLU A 190 16.43 22.44 -3.09
C GLU A 190 17.66 22.16 -3.96
N VAL A 191 18.83 21.95 -3.37
CA VAL A 191 20.08 21.61 -4.11
C VAL A 191 19.92 20.31 -4.91
N THR A 192 19.31 19.27 -4.31
CA THR A 192 19.09 18.02 -5.04
C THR A 192 18.07 18.17 -6.16
N ALA A 193 17.03 18.99 -5.98
CA ALA A 193 16.05 19.30 -7.02
C ALA A 193 16.68 20.06 -8.20
N ASP A 194 17.60 20.99 -7.95
CA ASP A 194 18.33 21.70 -9.00
C ASP A 194 19.21 20.74 -9.83
N ILE A 195 19.89 19.78 -9.18
CA ILE A 195 20.68 18.74 -9.86
C ILE A 195 19.79 17.85 -10.74
N GLU A 196 18.60 17.47 -10.25
CA GLU A 196 17.61 16.72 -11.04
C GLU A 196 17.10 17.52 -12.25
N GLN A 197 16.87 18.82 -12.08
CA GLN A 197 16.42 19.70 -13.14
C GLN A 197 17.49 19.86 -14.24
N ASP A 198 18.75 19.97 -13.88
CA ASP A 198 19.88 20.01 -14.81
C ASP A 198 19.99 18.72 -15.64
N ALA A 199 19.57 17.58 -15.07
CA ALA A 199 19.46 16.30 -15.76
C ALA A 199 18.21 16.21 -16.66
N LYS A 200 17.47 17.31 -16.90
CA LYS A 200 16.23 17.40 -17.70
C LYS A 200 15.12 16.48 -17.21
N ARG A 201 14.91 16.44 -15.90
CA ARG A 201 13.79 15.69 -15.30
C ARG A 201 12.45 16.30 -15.74
N GLU A 202 11.69 15.60 -16.57
CA GLU A 202 10.29 15.92 -16.87
C GLU A 202 9.36 14.97 -16.10
N ARG A 203 8.53 15.48 -15.18
CA ARG A 203 7.48 14.70 -14.52
C ARG A 203 6.22 14.66 -15.41
N ILE A 204 6.07 13.63 -16.23
CA ILE A 204 4.91 13.46 -17.10
C ILE A 204 3.83 12.61 -16.41
N ILE A 205 4.20 11.63 -15.58
CA ILE A 205 3.28 10.69 -14.93
C ILE A 205 3.78 10.38 -13.51
N HIS A 206 2.85 10.27 -12.54
CA HIS A 206 3.17 9.75 -11.20
C HIS A 206 3.64 8.29 -11.34
N TRP A 207 4.83 7.93 -10.82
CA TRP A 207 5.50 6.63 -11.00
C TRP A 207 6.05 6.38 -12.42
N GLY A 208 6.19 7.42 -13.25
CA GLY A 208 6.74 7.30 -14.60
C GLY A 208 8.27 7.25 -14.64
N PRO A 209 8.84 6.94 -15.83
CA PRO A 209 10.28 6.88 -16.04
C PRO A 209 10.97 8.23 -15.84
N ARG A 210 12.25 8.22 -15.33
CA ARG A 210 12.99 9.42 -14.92
C ARG A 210 14.43 9.37 -15.40
N THR A 211 14.95 10.54 -15.82
CA THR A 211 16.38 10.70 -16.14
C THR A 211 17.24 10.61 -14.88
N LEU A 212 16.83 11.25 -13.79
CA LEU A 212 17.49 11.24 -12.48
C LEU A 212 16.45 11.44 -11.38
N ASP A 213 16.62 10.76 -10.26
CA ASP A 213 15.87 10.90 -9.02
C ASP A 213 16.84 10.89 -7.85
N ILE A 214 16.77 11.87 -6.94
CA ILE A 214 17.63 11.97 -5.76
C ILE A 214 16.74 12.10 -4.51
N ASP A 215 16.62 11.02 -3.77
CA ASP A 215 15.84 10.96 -2.54
C ASP A 215 16.70 11.20 -1.30
N LEU A 216 16.27 12.08 -0.39
CA LEU A 216 16.82 12.20 0.96
C LEU A 216 16.28 11.04 1.82
N LEU A 217 17.10 10.01 2.04
CA LEU A 217 16.69 8.79 2.75
C LEU A 217 16.71 8.97 4.26
N LEU A 218 17.84 9.45 4.79
CA LEU A 218 18.07 9.73 6.20
C LEU A 218 18.89 11.01 6.34
N TYR A 219 18.60 11.81 7.37
CA TYR A 219 19.33 13.02 7.71
C TYR A 219 19.55 13.00 9.23
N ASP A 220 20.79 12.69 9.68
CA ASP A 220 21.10 12.33 11.07
C ASP A 220 20.02 11.39 11.67
N GLU A 221 19.42 11.76 12.79
CA GLU A 221 18.26 11.09 13.41
C GLU A 221 16.99 11.96 13.35
N GLU A 222 16.92 12.92 12.44
CA GLU A 222 15.80 13.86 12.30
C GLU A 222 14.54 13.16 11.78
N ILE A 223 13.39 13.66 12.26
CA ILE A 223 12.06 13.24 11.80
C ILE A 223 11.36 14.48 11.27
N ILE A 224 11.16 14.55 9.96
CA ILE A 224 10.54 15.66 9.28
C ILE A 224 9.34 15.17 8.49
N SER A 225 8.23 15.89 8.58
CA SER A 225 7.01 15.57 7.83
C SER A 225 6.33 16.88 7.44
N THR A 226 6.71 17.40 6.28
CA THR A 226 6.11 18.59 5.67
C THR A 226 5.35 18.20 4.41
N GLU A 227 4.74 19.17 3.73
CA GLU A 227 4.07 18.96 2.45
C GLU A 227 5.03 18.48 1.35
N HIS A 228 6.30 18.91 1.40
CA HIS A 228 7.28 18.71 0.34
C HIS A 228 8.42 17.75 0.73
N LEU A 229 8.64 17.51 2.02
CA LEU A 229 9.78 16.72 2.51
C LEU A 229 9.38 15.78 3.65
N THR A 230 9.72 14.50 3.51
CA THR A 230 9.54 13.48 4.56
C THR A 230 10.84 12.75 4.83
N ILE A 231 11.36 12.88 6.04
CA ILE A 231 12.58 12.20 6.52
C ILE A 231 12.26 11.46 7.84
N PRO A 232 12.59 10.20 7.98
CA PRO A 232 13.14 9.25 6.98
C PRO A 232 12.24 9.10 5.77
N HIS A 233 12.83 8.81 4.60
CA HIS A 233 12.06 8.60 3.39
C HIS A 233 11.02 7.50 3.61
N LYS A 234 9.76 7.81 3.29
CA LYS A 234 8.56 7.06 3.69
C LYS A 234 8.61 5.55 3.39
N GLU A 235 9.23 5.16 2.29
CA GLU A 235 9.22 3.78 1.78
C GLU A 235 10.61 3.14 1.69
N MET A 236 11.68 3.79 2.19
CA MET A 236 13.04 3.25 2.06
C MET A 236 13.18 1.83 2.62
N HIS A 237 12.48 1.52 3.71
CA HIS A 237 12.53 0.24 4.41
C HIS A 237 11.81 -0.91 3.68
N LEU A 238 11.08 -0.62 2.60
CA LEU A 238 10.33 -1.58 1.78
C LEU A 238 11.00 -1.84 0.42
N ARG A 239 12.10 -1.14 0.12
CA ARG A 239 12.72 -1.12 -1.20
C ARG A 239 14.12 -1.71 -1.14
N GLU A 240 14.30 -2.94 -1.65
CA GLU A 240 15.62 -3.59 -1.69
C GLU A 240 16.63 -2.75 -2.49
N PHE A 241 16.19 -2.17 -3.63
CA PHE A 241 17.04 -1.34 -4.48
C PHE A 241 17.53 -0.05 -3.82
N VAL A 242 16.90 0.38 -2.71
CA VAL A 242 17.35 1.47 -1.85
C VAL A 242 18.25 0.95 -0.73
N LEU A 243 17.79 -0.11 -0.03
CA LEU A 243 18.51 -0.61 1.16
C LEU A 243 19.82 -1.30 0.83
N LYS A 244 19.93 -2.02 -0.31
CA LYS A 244 21.13 -2.75 -0.69
C LYS A 244 22.34 -1.83 -0.93
N PRO A 245 22.26 -0.78 -1.77
CA PRO A 245 23.34 0.19 -1.88
C PRO A 245 23.55 1.02 -0.60
N ALA A 246 22.51 1.30 0.17
CA ALA A 246 22.62 1.99 1.45
C ALA A 246 23.39 1.16 2.49
N ASP A 247 23.14 -0.14 2.58
CA ASP A 247 23.85 -1.07 3.50
C ASP A 247 25.34 -1.19 3.17
N GLU A 248 25.71 -1.14 1.90
CA GLU A 248 27.11 -1.17 1.46
C GLU A 248 27.95 -0.04 2.08
N ILE A 249 27.37 1.15 2.22
CA ILE A 249 28.12 2.36 2.58
C ILE A 249 27.80 2.91 3.97
N ALA A 250 26.58 2.66 4.48
CA ALA A 250 26.06 3.22 5.72
C ALA A 250 25.26 2.21 6.57
N PRO A 251 25.76 0.96 6.82
CA PRO A 251 24.99 -0.10 7.49
C PRO A 251 24.53 0.27 8.90
N TYR A 252 25.27 1.13 9.60
CA TYR A 252 24.97 1.55 10.97
C TYR A 252 24.11 2.80 11.10
N MET A 253 23.75 3.45 9.98
CA MET A 253 22.92 4.64 10.01
C MET A 253 21.52 4.27 10.51
N TYR A 254 21.01 5.08 11.47
CA TYR A 254 19.83 4.71 12.26
C TYR A 254 18.55 5.33 11.71
N HIS A 255 17.50 4.52 11.61
CA HIS A 255 16.16 4.97 11.24
C HIS A 255 15.35 5.28 12.50
N PRO A 256 15.13 6.54 12.87
CA PRO A 256 14.61 6.92 14.18
C PRO A 256 13.18 6.44 14.45
N ILE A 257 12.34 6.34 13.41
CA ILE A 257 10.94 5.89 13.56
C ILE A 257 10.89 4.37 13.76
N LEU A 258 11.63 3.58 12.96
CA LEU A 258 11.62 2.11 13.03
C LEU A 258 12.54 1.58 14.11
N LYS A 259 13.41 2.43 14.70
CA LYS A 259 14.40 2.10 15.75
C LYS A 259 15.34 0.95 15.33
N LYS A 260 15.80 0.98 14.08
CA LYS A 260 16.66 -0.02 13.45
C LYS A 260 17.71 0.68 12.59
N ASN A 261 18.86 0.07 12.43
CA ASN A 261 19.83 0.54 11.46
C ASN A 261 19.56 -0.02 10.05
N VAL A 262 20.23 0.53 9.05
CA VAL A 262 20.05 0.14 7.63
C VAL A 262 20.30 -1.36 7.42
N HIS A 263 21.34 -1.92 8.07
CA HIS A 263 21.64 -3.35 7.99
C HIS A 263 20.49 -4.23 8.53
N GLN A 264 19.91 -3.84 9.65
CA GLN A 264 18.76 -4.55 10.21
C GLN A 264 17.53 -4.48 9.30
N LEU A 265 17.33 -3.33 8.64
CA LEU A 265 16.19 -3.16 7.71
C LEU A 265 16.33 -4.06 6.48
N ILE A 266 17.53 -4.17 5.89
CA ILE A 266 17.72 -5.03 4.71
C ILE A 266 17.65 -6.52 5.07
N GLU A 267 18.20 -6.94 6.23
CA GLU A 267 18.07 -8.33 6.66
C GLU A 267 16.61 -8.73 6.90
N GLU A 268 15.80 -7.87 7.52
CA GLU A 268 14.36 -8.12 7.66
C GLU A 268 13.63 -8.16 6.32
N LEU A 269 14.04 -7.34 5.37
CA LEU A 269 13.45 -7.37 4.02
C LEU A 269 13.77 -8.68 3.32
N LYS A 270 15.03 -9.14 3.38
CA LYS A 270 15.45 -10.44 2.84
C LYS A 270 14.76 -11.62 3.51
N GLU A 271 14.60 -11.58 4.84
CA GLU A 271 13.85 -12.61 5.56
C GLU A 271 12.39 -12.66 5.06
N LYS A 272 11.76 -11.51 4.88
CA LYS A 272 10.41 -11.41 4.32
C LYS A 272 10.34 -11.95 2.88
N GLU A 273 11.31 -11.63 2.04
CA GLU A 273 11.39 -12.13 0.67
C GLU A 273 11.64 -13.63 0.61
N ASN A 274 12.49 -14.17 1.48
CA ASN A 274 12.70 -15.62 1.59
C ASN A 274 11.46 -16.36 2.07
N LEU A 275 10.69 -15.79 2.99
CA LEU A 275 9.40 -16.33 3.43
C LEU A 275 8.33 -16.24 2.32
N SER A 276 8.39 -15.20 1.47
CA SER A 276 7.49 -15.06 0.33
C SER A 276 7.87 -15.94 -0.87
N ALA A 277 9.10 -16.40 -0.95
CA ALA A 277 9.58 -17.29 -2.01
C ALA A 277 9.20 -18.76 -1.80
N GLU A 278 8.75 -19.17 -0.61
CA GLU A 278 8.09 -20.47 -0.44
C GLU A 278 6.71 -20.40 -1.12
N PRO A 279 6.42 -21.35 -2.06
CA PRO A 279 5.12 -21.33 -2.72
C PRO A 279 4.03 -21.45 -1.64
N TYR A 280 3.16 -20.44 -1.56
CA TYR A 280 2.00 -20.38 -0.66
C TYR A 280 1.04 -21.58 -0.83
N PHE A 281 1.32 -22.42 -1.84
CA PHE A 281 0.54 -23.59 -2.18
C PHE A 281 1.01 -24.83 -1.47
N ASP A 282 0.05 -25.54 -0.93
CA ASP A 282 0.15 -26.96 -0.67
C ASP A 282 0.62 -27.66 -1.96
N LYS A 283 1.77 -28.35 -1.88
CA LYS A 283 2.43 -29.06 -3.01
C LYS A 283 1.51 -30.09 -3.69
N ASP A 284 0.37 -30.39 -3.06
CA ASP A 284 -0.63 -31.35 -3.55
C ASP A 284 -1.64 -30.74 -4.54
N TYR A 285 -1.61 -29.41 -4.79
CA TYR A 285 -2.49 -28.79 -5.79
C TYR A 285 -2.09 -29.18 -7.20
N LYS A 286 -3.08 -29.63 -7.99
CA LYS A 286 -2.89 -29.95 -9.42
C LYS A 286 -3.53 -28.85 -10.26
N PHE A 287 -2.73 -28.24 -11.13
CA PHE A 287 -3.25 -27.37 -12.17
C PHE A 287 -3.82 -28.22 -13.30
N VAL A 288 -5.08 -27.96 -13.66
CA VAL A 288 -5.81 -28.63 -14.75
C VAL A 288 -6.19 -27.61 -15.83
N GLU A 289 -6.20 -28.02 -17.07
CA GLU A 289 -6.66 -27.19 -18.20
C GLU A 289 -8.18 -27.07 -18.22
N VAL A 290 -8.88 -28.14 -17.83
CA VAL A 290 -10.33 -28.25 -17.79
C VAL A 290 -10.73 -29.02 -16.52
N LEU A 291 -11.86 -28.66 -15.92
CA LEU A 291 -12.40 -29.45 -14.79
C LEU A 291 -12.69 -30.89 -15.25
N PRO A 292 -12.33 -31.89 -14.44
CA PRO A 292 -12.61 -33.29 -14.76
C PRO A 292 -14.12 -33.56 -14.58
N ILE A 293 -14.87 -33.44 -15.66
CA ILE A 293 -16.31 -33.70 -15.75
C ILE A 293 -16.53 -34.80 -16.76
N ASP A 294 -17.25 -35.84 -16.40
CA ASP A 294 -17.62 -36.99 -17.20
C ASP A 294 -19.06 -37.41 -16.92
N GLU A 295 -19.53 -38.49 -17.55
CA GLU A 295 -20.90 -39.03 -17.40
C GLU A 295 -21.21 -39.57 -15.98
N ASP A 296 -20.18 -39.91 -15.19
CA ASP A 296 -20.32 -40.37 -13.83
C ASP A 296 -20.27 -39.23 -12.80
N THR A 297 -19.96 -38.01 -13.23
CA THR A 297 -19.82 -36.84 -12.36
C THR A 297 -21.13 -36.51 -11.66
N ARG A 298 -21.08 -36.40 -10.33
CA ARG A 298 -22.24 -36.11 -9.47
C ARG A 298 -22.16 -34.72 -8.89
N VAL A 299 -23.23 -33.95 -9.07
CA VAL A 299 -23.31 -32.56 -8.60
C VAL A 299 -24.44 -32.39 -7.57
N VAL A 300 -24.16 -31.77 -6.45
CA VAL A 300 -25.13 -31.51 -5.37
C VAL A 300 -25.44 -30.02 -5.25
N TYR A 301 -26.71 -29.71 -4.97
CA TYR A 301 -27.17 -28.33 -4.71
C TYR A 301 -28.19 -28.32 -3.56
N ALA A 302 -28.40 -27.15 -2.93
CA ALA A 302 -29.39 -27.01 -1.87
C ALA A 302 -30.76 -26.54 -2.41
N GLY A 303 -31.83 -27.10 -1.87
CA GLY A 303 -33.19 -26.69 -2.19
C GLY A 303 -34.06 -27.84 -2.74
N VAL A 304 -35.03 -27.49 -3.57
CA VAL A 304 -35.91 -28.45 -4.24
C VAL A 304 -35.76 -28.33 -5.75
N PRO A 305 -36.13 -29.33 -6.55
CA PRO A 305 -36.14 -29.21 -7.99
C PRO A 305 -36.91 -27.97 -8.46
N GLY A 306 -36.38 -27.27 -9.46
CA GLY A 306 -36.89 -25.99 -9.95
C GLY A 306 -36.29 -24.74 -9.26
N ALA A 307 -35.44 -24.90 -8.25
CA ALA A 307 -34.72 -23.78 -7.60
C ALA A 307 -33.67 -23.17 -8.52
N TYR A 308 -33.30 -21.90 -8.25
CA TYR A 308 -32.23 -21.22 -9.00
C TYR A 308 -30.88 -21.92 -8.84
N ALA A 309 -30.62 -22.59 -7.71
CA ALA A 309 -29.40 -23.37 -7.54
C ALA A 309 -29.33 -24.57 -8.53
N GLU A 310 -30.45 -25.24 -8.79
CA GLU A 310 -30.52 -26.27 -9.85
C GLU A 310 -30.27 -25.66 -11.24
N ALA A 311 -30.86 -24.49 -11.52
CA ALA A 311 -30.64 -23.80 -12.79
C ALA A 311 -29.17 -23.42 -12.98
N ALA A 312 -28.47 -23.04 -11.90
CA ALA A 312 -27.03 -22.75 -11.93
C ALA A 312 -26.21 -24.04 -12.23
N VAL A 313 -26.58 -25.18 -11.63
CA VAL A 313 -25.95 -26.48 -11.95
C VAL A 313 -26.08 -26.78 -13.44
N LEU A 314 -27.30 -26.73 -13.98
CA LEU A 314 -27.58 -27.08 -15.38
C LEU A 314 -26.95 -26.12 -16.37
N ARG A 315 -26.87 -24.82 -16.02
CA ARG A 315 -26.18 -23.82 -16.84
C ARG A 315 -24.68 -24.10 -16.97
N PHE A 316 -24.05 -24.59 -15.91
CA PHE A 316 -22.61 -24.84 -15.89
C PHE A 316 -22.24 -26.24 -16.42
N PHE A 317 -22.94 -27.27 -15.95
CA PHE A 317 -22.59 -28.66 -16.24
C PHE A 317 -23.37 -29.27 -17.43
N GLY A 318 -24.46 -28.63 -17.87
CA GLY A 318 -25.33 -29.13 -18.91
C GLY A 318 -26.52 -29.94 -18.38
N GLU A 319 -27.51 -30.22 -19.23
CA GLU A 319 -28.79 -30.87 -18.86
C GLU A 319 -28.66 -32.39 -18.56
N GLU A 320 -27.56 -33.04 -19.00
CA GLU A 320 -27.37 -34.50 -18.84
C GLU A 320 -26.57 -34.88 -17.59
N ILE A 321 -26.18 -33.88 -16.76
CA ILE A 321 -25.39 -34.14 -15.55
C ILE A 321 -26.16 -34.90 -14.48
N ASN A 322 -25.51 -35.79 -13.77
CA ASN A 322 -26.07 -36.44 -12.59
C ASN A 322 -26.16 -35.48 -11.42
N LEU A 323 -27.34 -34.94 -11.14
CA LEU A 323 -27.52 -33.96 -10.08
C LEU A 323 -28.56 -34.47 -9.04
N TYR A 324 -28.36 -34.03 -7.78
CA TYR A 324 -29.34 -34.27 -6.72
C TYR A 324 -29.32 -33.11 -5.72
N ASN A 325 -30.41 -33.03 -4.94
CA ASN A 325 -30.55 -31.91 -4.01
C ASN A 325 -30.47 -32.38 -2.55
N VAL A 326 -29.99 -31.45 -1.72
CA VAL A 326 -29.94 -31.53 -0.27
C VAL A 326 -30.72 -30.40 0.38
N LYS A 327 -30.85 -30.37 1.71
CA LYS A 327 -31.69 -29.39 2.41
C LYS A 327 -30.93 -28.08 2.69
N THR A 328 -29.68 -28.17 3.11
CA THR A 328 -28.87 -27.02 3.58
C THR A 328 -27.59 -26.87 2.78
N PHE A 329 -26.93 -25.73 2.94
CA PHE A 329 -25.61 -25.50 2.31
C PHE A 329 -24.50 -26.30 3.02
N ASP A 330 -24.64 -26.55 4.32
CA ASP A 330 -23.74 -27.46 5.05
C ASP A 330 -23.80 -28.88 4.48
N ASP A 331 -25.00 -29.39 4.16
CA ASP A 331 -25.16 -30.72 3.54
C ASP A 331 -24.41 -30.81 2.20
N ILE A 332 -24.31 -29.70 1.40
CA ILE A 332 -23.57 -29.72 0.14
C ILE A 332 -22.09 -30.04 0.39
N VAL A 333 -21.47 -29.32 1.33
CA VAL A 333 -20.03 -29.52 1.60
C VAL A 333 -19.76 -30.88 2.22
N ASP A 334 -20.68 -31.40 3.05
CA ASP A 334 -20.59 -32.74 3.63
C ASP A 334 -20.63 -33.82 2.53
N GLU A 335 -21.53 -33.69 1.54
CA GLU A 335 -21.62 -34.63 0.42
C GLU A 335 -20.35 -34.57 -0.47
N VAL A 336 -19.80 -33.38 -0.69
CA VAL A 336 -18.56 -33.17 -1.47
C VAL A 336 -17.35 -33.74 -0.73
N ILE A 337 -17.18 -33.44 0.56
CA ILE A 337 -16.04 -33.92 1.36
C ILE A 337 -16.09 -35.44 1.57
N SER A 338 -17.29 -36.00 1.74
CA SER A 338 -17.44 -37.45 1.84
C SER A 338 -17.24 -38.21 0.52
N GLY A 339 -17.09 -37.50 -0.61
CA GLY A 339 -16.93 -38.09 -1.94
C GLY A 339 -18.21 -38.67 -2.54
N LYS A 340 -19.37 -38.36 -1.98
CA LYS A 340 -20.67 -38.74 -2.57
C LYS A 340 -21.04 -37.84 -3.73
N ALA A 341 -20.61 -36.58 -3.72
CA ALA A 341 -20.66 -35.67 -4.85
C ALA A 341 -19.23 -35.27 -5.25
N ASP A 342 -19.02 -35.05 -6.54
CA ASP A 342 -17.75 -34.54 -7.09
C ASP A 342 -17.69 -33.02 -6.99
N TYR A 343 -18.83 -32.36 -7.17
CA TYR A 343 -19.00 -30.91 -7.12
C TYR A 343 -20.24 -30.50 -6.36
N GLY A 344 -20.18 -29.33 -5.74
CA GLY A 344 -21.33 -28.66 -5.13
C GLY A 344 -21.51 -27.27 -5.70
N VAL A 345 -22.76 -26.77 -5.73
CA VAL A 345 -23.06 -25.40 -6.20
C VAL A 345 -23.71 -24.61 -5.06
N ILE A 346 -23.03 -23.50 -4.67
CA ILE A 346 -23.37 -22.69 -3.49
C ILE A 346 -23.54 -21.23 -3.91
N PRO A 347 -24.67 -20.55 -3.62
CA PRO A 347 -24.81 -19.10 -3.85
C PRO A 347 -23.95 -18.33 -2.86
N ILE A 348 -23.20 -17.31 -3.33
CA ILE A 348 -22.34 -16.49 -2.47
C ILE A 348 -22.77 -15.03 -2.42
N GLU A 349 -23.38 -14.52 -3.49
CA GLU A 349 -23.74 -13.12 -3.60
C GLU A 349 -24.98 -12.94 -4.49
N ASN A 350 -25.82 -11.96 -4.14
CA ASN A 350 -26.93 -11.51 -5.00
C ASN A 350 -26.79 -9.99 -5.21
N SER A 351 -26.93 -9.53 -6.44
CA SER A 351 -26.69 -8.12 -6.82
C SER A 351 -27.61 -7.13 -6.08
N SER A 352 -28.80 -7.57 -5.64
CA SER A 352 -29.76 -6.72 -4.93
C SER A 352 -29.75 -6.91 -3.40
N ALA A 353 -29.30 -8.08 -2.90
CA ALA A 353 -29.33 -8.42 -1.48
C ALA A 353 -27.96 -8.50 -0.83
N GLY A 354 -26.89 -8.41 -1.64
CA GLY A 354 -25.50 -8.55 -1.18
C GLY A 354 -25.12 -10.02 -0.91
N PHE A 355 -24.13 -10.20 -0.05
CA PHE A 355 -23.59 -11.53 0.25
C PHE A 355 -24.58 -12.47 0.96
N VAL A 356 -24.60 -13.72 0.53
CA VAL A 356 -25.40 -14.77 1.20
C VAL A 356 -24.73 -15.15 2.51
N SER A 357 -25.38 -14.77 3.61
CA SER A 357 -24.81 -14.89 4.95
C SER A 357 -24.37 -16.30 5.29
N GLY A 358 -23.11 -16.46 5.69
CA GLY A 358 -22.53 -17.70 6.21
C GLY A 358 -21.91 -18.62 5.17
N ASN A 359 -22.20 -18.49 3.87
CA ASN A 359 -21.74 -19.44 2.87
C ASN A 359 -20.21 -19.44 2.66
N TYR A 360 -19.57 -18.28 2.73
CA TYR A 360 -18.10 -18.21 2.75
C TYR A 360 -17.50 -18.87 4.00
N ASP A 361 -18.17 -18.76 5.16
CA ASP A 361 -17.72 -19.43 6.39
C ASP A 361 -17.81 -20.95 6.26
N ILE A 362 -18.87 -21.46 5.61
CA ILE A 362 -19.06 -22.90 5.32
C ILE A 362 -17.93 -23.39 4.40
N ILE A 363 -17.66 -22.70 3.29
CA ILE A 363 -16.59 -23.04 2.34
C ILE A 363 -15.24 -23.09 3.07
N ARG A 364 -14.90 -22.04 3.82
CA ARG A 364 -13.64 -21.97 4.58
C ARG A 364 -13.53 -23.10 5.60
N SER A 365 -14.57 -23.33 6.43
CA SER A 365 -14.48 -24.28 7.54
C SER A 365 -14.50 -25.73 7.12
N SER A 366 -15.08 -26.04 5.96
CA SER A 366 -15.14 -27.42 5.42
C SER A 366 -13.88 -27.80 4.64
N GLY A 367 -13.09 -26.83 4.16
CA GLY A 367 -11.90 -27.08 3.36
C GLY A 367 -12.15 -27.41 1.89
N VAL A 368 -13.42 -27.34 1.39
CA VAL A 368 -13.70 -27.39 -0.04
C VAL A 368 -13.06 -26.21 -0.77
N LYS A 369 -12.81 -26.35 -2.07
CA LYS A 369 -12.18 -25.31 -2.90
C LYS A 369 -13.12 -24.85 -3.99
N ILE A 370 -13.15 -23.53 -4.22
CA ILE A 370 -13.87 -22.92 -5.33
C ILE A 370 -13.06 -23.17 -6.61
N VAL A 371 -13.71 -23.70 -7.63
CA VAL A 371 -13.08 -24.04 -8.92
C VAL A 371 -13.75 -23.40 -10.11
N SER A 372 -14.91 -22.77 -9.91
CA SER A 372 -15.59 -21.96 -10.93
C SER A 372 -16.67 -21.10 -10.33
N GLU A 373 -17.23 -20.18 -11.13
CA GLU A 373 -18.42 -19.40 -10.78
C GLU A 373 -19.48 -19.46 -11.89
N VAL A 374 -20.72 -19.24 -11.47
CA VAL A 374 -21.88 -19.14 -12.38
C VAL A 374 -22.69 -17.92 -11.96
N ILE A 375 -22.87 -16.98 -12.86
CA ILE A 375 -23.76 -15.84 -12.67
C ILE A 375 -25.10 -16.16 -13.34
N LEU A 376 -26.16 -16.13 -12.58
CA LEU A 376 -27.52 -16.44 -13.06
C LEU A 376 -28.43 -15.24 -12.80
N ASP A 377 -29.09 -14.77 -13.86
CA ASP A 377 -30.12 -13.74 -13.74
C ASP A 377 -31.35 -14.30 -13.03
N ILE A 378 -31.84 -13.57 -12.04
CA ILE A 378 -32.96 -13.97 -11.19
C ILE A 378 -34.22 -13.25 -11.69
N GLU A 379 -34.90 -13.87 -12.65
CA GLU A 379 -36.16 -13.40 -13.15
C GLU A 379 -37.31 -14.17 -12.50
N HIS A 380 -38.20 -13.46 -11.84
CA HIS A 380 -39.38 -14.03 -11.23
C HIS A 380 -40.60 -13.92 -12.14
N ALA A 381 -41.42 -14.95 -12.13
CA ALA A 381 -42.71 -15.01 -12.79
C ALA A 381 -43.83 -15.30 -11.78
N LEU A 382 -45.04 -14.86 -12.09
CA LEU A 382 -46.25 -15.22 -11.38
C LEU A 382 -46.77 -16.54 -11.96
N LEU A 383 -46.87 -17.56 -11.15
CA LEU A 383 -47.21 -18.91 -11.54
C LEU A 383 -48.54 -19.32 -10.91
N GLY A 384 -49.55 -19.69 -11.69
CA GLY A 384 -50.83 -20.16 -11.24
C GLY A 384 -51.14 -21.58 -11.75
N LEU A 385 -52.28 -22.12 -11.35
CA LEU A 385 -52.81 -23.35 -11.94
C LEU A 385 -53.09 -23.15 -13.43
N PRO A 386 -53.13 -24.22 -14.26
CA PRO A 386 -53.34 -24.09 -15.70
C PRO A 386 -54.62 -23.33 -16.10
N GLU A 387 -55.67 -23.45 -15.31
CA GLU A 387 -56.95 -22.79 -15.48
C GLU A 387 -57.05 -21.39 -14.89
N ALA A 388 -56.05 -20.93 -14.13
CA ALA A 388 -56.07 -19.63 -13.45
C ALA A 388 -55.76 -18.45 -14.42
N GLU A 389 -56.39 -17.32 -14.16
CA GLU A 389 -56.08 -16.02 -14.71
C GLU A 389 -55.58 -15.07 -13.60
N ILE A 390 -54.98 -13.92 -13.94
CA ILE A 390 -54.40 -13.00 -12.95
C ILE A 390 -55.50 -12.48 -11.98
N GLU A 391 -56.68 -12.26 -12.49
CA GLU A 391 -57.83 -11.76 -11.75
C GLU A 391 -58.36 -12.71 -10.66
N ASP A 392 -58.07 -14.00 -10.79
CA ASP A 392 -58.47 -15.02 -9.81
C ASP A 392 -57.57 -14.97 -8.58
N ILE A 393 -56.33 -14.44 -8.72
CA ILE A 393 -55.30 -14.54 -7.69
C ILE A 393 -55.59 -13.56 -6.54
N LYS A 394 -55.57 -14.10 -5.32
CA LYS A 394 -55.71 -13.33 -4.08
C LYS A 394 -54.48 -13.45 -3.16
N LYS A 395 -53.73 -14.53 -3.33
CA LYS A 395 -52.59 -14.81 -2.46
C LYS A 395 -51.39 -15.33 -3.24
N VAL A 396 -50.22 -14.78 -2.94
CA VAL A 396 -48.95 -15.22 -3.53
C VAL A 396 -48.02 -15.81 -2.48
N TYR A 397 -47.29 -16.85 -2.89
CA TYR A 397 -46.28 -17.52 -2.10
C TYR A 397 -44.91 -17.34 -2.74
N SER A 398 -43.90 -17.10 -1.93
CA SER A 398 -42.48 -17.11 -2.37
C SER A 398 -41.55 -17.20 -1.16
N HIS A 399 -40.26 -17.26 -1.41
CA HIS A 399 -39.24 -16.94 -0.39
C HIS A 399 -39.33 -15.46 -0.02
N ASN A 400 -39.00 -15.10 1.24
CA ASN A 400 -39.01 -13.71 1.68
C ASN A 400 -38.30 -12.76 0.70
N GLN A 401 -37.13 -13.16 0.19
CA GLN A 401 -36.37 -12.39 -0.80
C GLN A 401 -37.17 -12.17 -2.10
N GLY A 402 -37.78 -13.21 -2.64
CA GLY A 402 -38.62 -13.13 -3.85
C GLY A 402 -39.83 -12.22 -3.67
N LEU A 403 -40.48 -12.25 -2.49
CA LEU A 403 -41.56 -11.32 -2.16
C LEU A 403 -41.09 -9.87 -2.11
N MET A 404 -39.94 -9.62 -1.51
CA MET A 404 -39.35 -8.27 -1.48
C MET A 404 -38.96 -7.77 -2.88
N GLN A 405 -38.39 -8.64 -3.71
CA GLN A 405 -37.96 -8.31 -5.08
C GLN A 405 -39.12 -8.07 -6.04
N CYS A 406 -40.34 -8.55 -5.72
CA CYS A 406 -41.56 -8.35 -6.50
C CYS A 406 -42.57 -7.45 -5.79
N LYS A 407 -42.16 -6.64 -4.81
CA LYS A 407 -43.07 -5.89 -3.93
C LYS A 407 -43.99 -4.97 -4.72
N ASP A 408 -43.48 -4.18 -5.65
CA ASP A 408 -44.29 -3.22 -6.41
C ASP A 408 -45.37 -3.92 -7.24
N TYR A 409 -45.06 -5.11 -7.78
CA TYR A 409 -46.00 -5.93 -8.51
C TYR A 409 -47.10 -6.47 -7.59
N ILE A 410 -46.73 -6.99 -6.40
CA ILE A 410 -47.65 -7.49 -5.39
C ILE A 410 -48.60 -6.38 -4.92
N ASP A 411 -48.05 -5.22 -4.58
CA ASP A 411 -48.80 -4.06 -4.09
C ASP A 411 -49.77 -3.53 -5.15
N LYS A 412 -49.35 -3.46 -6.42
CA LYS A 412 -50.15 -3.03 -7.56
C LYS A 412 -51.41 -3.88 -7.75
N HIS A 413 -51.29 -5.21 -7.55
CA HIS A 413 -52.42 -6.14 -7.73
C HIS A 413 -53.17 -6.43 -6.43
N GLY A 414 -52.70 -5.91 -5.28
CA GLY A 414 -53.35 -6.09 -3.97
C GLY A 414 -53.27 -7.53 -3.45
N PHE A 415 -52.27 -8.31 -3.84
CA PHE A 415 -52.17 -9.70 -3.41
C PHE A 415 -51.71 -9.77 -1.96
N SER A 416 -52.35 -10.68 -1.19
CA SER A 416 -51.80 -11.08 0.11
C SER A 416 -50.59 -11.99 -0.10
N GLN A 417 -49.60 -11.89 0.79
CA GLN A 417 -48.34 -12.63 0.63
C GLN A 417 -48.06 -13.59 1.78
N SER A 418 -47.38 -14.68 1.50
CA SER A 418 -46.98 -15.68 2.51
C SER A 418 -45.62 -16.28 2.17
N ALA A 419 -44.67 -16.19 3.11
CA ALA A 419 -43.34 -16.72 2.94
C ALA A 419 -43.31 -18.26 3.05
N VAL A 420 -42.45 -18.87 2.23
CA VAL A 420 -42.07 -20.28 2.25
C VAL A 420 -40.57 -20.43 2.17
N SER A 421 -40.04 -21.63 2.32
CA SER A 421 -38.60 -21.92 2.45
C SER A 421 -37.76 -21.50 1.24
N ASN A 422 -38.30 -21.60 0.01
CA ASN A 422 -37.69 -21.15 -1.23
C ASN A 422 -38.73 -20.93 -2.34
N THR A 423 -38.35 -20.28 -3.43
CA THR A 423 -39.25 -19.92 -4.54
C THR A 423 -39.85 -21.14 -5.25
N ALA A 424 -39.05 -22.19 -5.48
CA ALA A 424 -39.56 -23.41 -6.11
C ALA A 424 -40.52 -24.22 -5.20
N ALA A 425 -40.29 -24.19 -3.87
CA ALA A 425 -41.23 -24.75 -2.92
C ALA A 425 -42.59 -24.03 -2.93
N ALA A 426 -42.61 -22.72 -3.27
CA ALA A 426 -43.87 -22.01 -3.48
C ALA A 426 -44.62 -22.56 -4.69
N ALA A 427 -43.95 -22.82 -5.81
CA ALA A 427 -44.55 -23.41 -6.99
C ALA A 427 -45.12 -24.83 -6.70
N LYS A 428 -44.32 -25.64 -6.02
CA LYS A 428 -44.75 -26.97 -5.57
C LYS A 428 -46.02 -26.90 -4.68
N LYS A 429 -46.03 -25.98 -3.72
CA LYS A 429 -47.13 -25.74 -2.82
C LYS A 429 -48.42 -25.33 -3.56
N VAL A 430 -48.33 -24.39 -4.49
CA VAL A 430 -49.51 -23.97 -5.29
C VAL A 430 -50.09 -25.13 -6.08
N LYS A 431 -49.23 -26.00 -6.65
CA LYS A 431 -49.67 -27.23 -7.34
C LYS A 431 -50.37 -28.19 -6.41
N GLU A 432 -49.83 -28.43 -5.21
CA GLU A 432 -50.37 -29.36 -4.21
C GLU A 432 -51.68 -28.84 -3.59
N ASP A 433 -51.76 -27.52 -3.31
CA ASP A 433 -52.96 -26.89 -2.73
C ASP A 433 -54.16 -26.91 -3.69
N GLY A 434 -53.94 -26.92 -5.02
CA GLY A 434 -54.99 -27.01 -6.03
C GLY A 434 -56.00 -25.86 -5.97
N ASN A 435 -55.66 -24.70 -5.37
CA ASN A 435 -56.54 -23.55 -5.21
C ASN A 435 -56.25 -22.49 -6.25
N ILE A 436 -57.22 -22.20 -7.12
CA ILE A 436 -57.10 -21.26 -8.22
C ILE A 436 -56.78 -19.83 -7.75
N ALA A 437 -57.12 -19.45 -6.51
CA ALA A 437 -56.84 -18.15 -5.94
C ALA A 437 -55.39 -17.99 -5.41
N ASN A 438 -54.58 -19.02 -5.51
CA ASN A 438 -53.19 -19.04 -5.05
C ASN A 438 -52.22 -19.02 -6.25
N ALA A 439 -51.18 -18.22 -6.15
CA ALA A 439 -50.08 -18.20 -7.11
C ALA A 439 -48.72 -18.30 -6.41
N ALA A 440 -47.71 -18.69 -7.15
CA ALA A 440 -46.33 -18.64 -6.70
C ALA A 440 -45.53 -17.56 -7.46
N ILE A 441 -44.60 -16.92 -6.78
CA ILE A 441 -43.57 -16.12 -7.39
C ILE A 441 -42.31 -16.97 -7.39
N ALA A 442 -41.93 -17.46 -8.60
CA ALA A 442 -40.78 -18.34 -8.78
C ALA A 442 -40.22 -18.24 -10.21
N SER A 443 -39.25 -19.09 -10.55
CA SER A 443 -38.65 -19.16 -11.89
C SER A 443 -39.60 -19.78 -12.92
N GLU A 444 -39.48 -19.44 -14.20
CA GLU A 444 -40.20 -20.12 -15.29
C GLU A 444 -39.90 -21.62 -15.36
N ARG A 445 -38.69 -22.03 -14.94
CA ARG A 445 -38.33 -23.45 -14.83
C ARG A 445 -39.24 -24.19 -13.81
N ALA A 446 -39.51 -23.55 -12.68
CA ALA A 446 -40.42 -24.12 -11.70
C ALA A 446 -41.86 -24.30 -12.27
N ALA A 447 -42.29 -23.35 -13.12
CA ALA A 447 -43.59 -23.50 -13.83
C ALA A 447 -43.62 -24.77 -14.68
N ARG A 448 -42.62 -24.98 -15.50
CA ARG A 448 -42.51 -26.18 -16.37
C ARG A 448 -42.46 -27.47 -15.56
N LEU A 449 -41.65 -27.48 -14.48
CA LEU A 449 -41.47 -28.67 -13.65
C LEU A 449 -42.75 -29.10 -12.91
N TYR A 450 -43.49 -28.12 -12.37
CA TYR A 450 -44.70 -28.41 -11.59
C TYR A 450 -46.00 -28.33 -12.40
N GLY A 451 -45.92 -28.10 -13.71
CA GLY A 451 -47.08 -28.00 -14.60
C GLY A 451 -48.00 -26.82 -14.25
N LEU A 452 -47.39 -25.67 -13.91
CA LEU A 452 -48.10 -24.43 -13.67
C LEU A 452 -48.08 -23.53 -14.91
N LYS A 453 -49.10 -22.70 -15.05
CA LYS A 453 -49.19 -21.66 -16.07
C LYS A 453 -48.40 -20.42 -15.62
N ILE A 454 -47.61 -19.85 -16.53
CA ILE A 454 -46.99 -18.53 -16.32
C ILE A 454 -48.08 -17.49 -16.58
N LEU A 455 -48.56 -16.82 -15.54
CA LEU A 455 -49.58 -15.80 -15.62
C LEU A 455 -48.95 -14.44 -16.05
N ASP A 456 -47.77 -14.15 -15.52
CA ASP A 456 -46.98 -12.99 -15.92
C ASP A 456 -45.48 -13.26 -15.71
N SER A 457 -44.64 -12.67 -16.53
CA SER A 457 -43.18 -12.88 -16.49
C SER A 457 -42.44 -11.59 -16.18
N LYS A 458 -41.20 -11.71 -15.65
CA LYS A 458 -40.30 -10.57 -15.35
C LYS A 458 -40.93 -9.56 -14.39
N ILE A 459 -41.57 -10.06 -13.33
CA ILE A 459 -42.33 -9.23 -12.37
C ILE A 459 -41.45 -8.61 -11.28
N ASN A 460 -40.12 -8.68 -11.41
CA ASN A 460 -39.17 -8.06 -10.50
C ASN A 460 -39.32 -6.53 -10.49
N THR A 461 -39.30 -5.91 -9.32
CA THR A 461 -39.28 -4.45 -9.15
C THR A 461 -38.02 -3.84 -9.77
N VAL A 462 -36.87 -4.53 -9.67
CA VAL A 462 -35.58 -4.15 -10.28
C VAL A 462 -35.22 -5.17 -11.34
N SER A 463 -34.99 -4.73 -12.57
CA SER A 463 -34.73 -5.61 -13.72
C SER A 463 -33.34 -6.26 -13.72
N ASP A 464 -32.37 -5.65 -13.03
CA ASP A 464 -30.97 -6.13 -12.99
C ASP A 464 -30.70 -6.84 -11.66
N ASN A 465 -31.21 -8.07 -11.55
CA ASN A 465 -31.05 -8.92 -10.38
C ASN A 465 -30.38 -10.24 -10.78
N SER A 466 -29.15 -10.46 -10.31
CA SER A 466 -28.38 -11.67 -10.56
C SER A 466 -27.85 -12.28 -9.26
N THR A 467 -27.66 -13.60 -9.27
CA THR A 467 -27.01 -14.31 -8.17
C THR A 467 -25.74 -14.98 -8.68
N ARG A 468 -24.67 -14.78 -7.95
CA ARG A 468 -23.39 -15.45 -8.15
C ARG A 468 -23.37 -16.73 -7.35
N PHE A 469 -23.17 -17.83 -8.04
CA PHE A 469 -22.96 -19.15 -7.45
C PHE A 469 -21.50 -19.54 -7.67
N VAL A 470 -20.92 -20.28 -6.74
CA VAL A 470 -19.61 -20.91 -6.90
C VAL A 470 -19.74 -22.40 -7.02
N VAL A 471 -18.91 -22.99 -7.85
CA VAL A 471 -18.72 -24.43 -7.96
C VAL A 471 -17.60 -24.83 -7.02
N VAL A 472 -17.87 -25.72 -6.09
CA VAL A 472 -16.92 -26.20 -5.10
C VAL A 472 -16.61 -27.68 -5.27
N THR A 473 -15.40 -28.09 -4.91
CA THR A 473 -14.96 -29.49 -4.92
C THR A 473 -14.09 -29.80 -3.70
N GLY A 474 -14.06 -31.05 -3.26
CA GLY A 474 -13.13 -31.55 -2.24
C GLY A 474 -11.73 -31.88 -2.79
N LYS A 475 -11.54 -31.82 -4.12
CA LYS A 475 -10.27 -32.11 -4.76
C LYS A 475 -9.37 -30.86 -4.73
N LYS A 476 -8.07 -31.03 -4.48
CA LYS A 476 -7.07 -29.94 -4.58
C LYS A 476 -6.70 -29.69 -6.04
N ILE A 477 -7.60 -29.08 -6.79
CA ILE A 477 -7.41 -28.71 -8.19
C ILE A 477 -7.61 -27.21 -8.38
N ALA A 478 -6.93 -26.62 -9.35
CA ALA A 478 -7.07 -25.26 -9.78
C ALA A 478 -7.03 -25.19 -11.30
N LEU A 479 -7.89 -24.40 -11.92
CA LEU A 479 -7.80 -24.13 -13.36
C LEU A 479 -6.56 -23.28 -13.64
N ARG A 480 -5.78 -23.68 -14.65
CA ARG A 480 -4.53 -22.99 -15.04
C ARG A 480 -4.78 -21.55 -15.48
N ASP A 481 -5.86 -21.33 -16.22
CA ASP A 481 -6.23 -20.04 -16.82
C ASP A 481 -7.29 -19.28 -16.01
N ALA A 482 -7.51 -19.66 -14.74
CA ALA A 482 -8.42 -18.95 -13.86
C ALA A 482 -7.88 -17.55 -13.55
N ASP A 483 -8.68 -16.50 -13.83
CA ASP A 483 -8.30 -15.10 -13.69
C ASP A 483 -8.78 -14.46 -12.38
N ASN A 484 -9.51 -15.20 -11.54
CA ASN A 484 -10.01 -14.77 -10.24
C ASN A 484 -9.47 -15.65 -9.12
N ILE A 485 -9.09 -15.01 -8.03
CA ILE A 485 -8.66 -15.68 -6.79
C ILE A 485 -9.54 -15.20 -5.65
N SER A 486 -10.18 -16.14 -4.96
CA SER A 486 -10.84 -15.86 -3.68
C SER A 486 -9.99 -16.34 -2.52
N LEU A 487 -9.79 -15.47 -1.55
CA LEU A 487 -9.06 -15.76 -0.32
C LEU A 487 -9.79 -15.28 0.91
N CYS A 488 -9.42 -15.86 2.04
CA CYS A 488 -9.85 -15.44 3.36
C CYS A 488 -8.63 -15.15 4.22
N PHE A 489 -8.64 -14.04 4.94
CA PHE A 489 -7.60 -13.75 5.92
C PHE A 489 -8.16 -13.15 7.20
N LYS A 490 -7.35 -13.21 8.24
CA LYS A 490 -7.64 -12.65 9.55
C LYS A 490 -6.49 -11.74 9.96
N THR A 491 -6.81 -10.49 10.31
CA THR A 491 -5.80 -9.53 10.73
C THR A 491 -5.63 -9.52 12.24
N PRO A 492 -4.43 -9.21 12.75
CA PRO A 492 -4.23 -8.90 14.15
C PRO A 492 -5.06 -7.67 14.55
N HIS A 493 -5.54 -7.66 15.79
CA HIS A 493 -6.36 -6.55 16.30
C HIS A 493 -5.47 -5.35 16.68
N LYS A 494 -5.00 -4.61 15.68
CA LYS A 494 -4.18 -3.39 15.82
C LYS A 494 -4.58 -2.33 14.80
N VAL A 495 -4.28 -1.07 15.11
CA VAL A 495 -4.52 0.06 14.20
C VAL A 495 -3.74 -0.15 12.90
N GLY A 496 -4.39 0.07 11.76
CA GLY A 496 -3.79 -0.05 10.42
C GLY A 496 -3.63 -1.47 9.89
N ALA A 497 -4.01 -2.53 10.63
CA ALA A 497 -3.80 -3.92 10.19
C ALA A 497 -4.43 -4.23 8.82
N LEU A 498 -5.69 -3.83 8.60
CA LEU A 498 -6.34 -4.03 7.31
C LEU A 498 -5.70 -3.18 6.21
N PHE A 499 -5.32 -1.93 6.51
CA PHE A 499 -4.62 -1.06 5.56
C PHE A 499 -3.31 -1.68 5.07
N ASN A 500 -2.53 -2.27 5.98
CA ASN A 500 -1.28 -2.93 5.61
C ASN A 500 -1.51 -4.09 4.63
N VAL A 501 -2.57 -4.88 4.82
CA VAL A 501 -2.93 -5.94 3.87
C VAL A 501 -3.35 -5.36 2.51
N MET A 502 -4.25 -4.34 2.51
CA MET A 502 -4.74 -3.70 1.28
C MET A 502 -3.61 -3.05 0.46
N LYS A 503 -2.57 -2.57 1.12
CA LYS A 503 -1.38 -2.01 0.49
C LYS A 503 -0.71 -2.99 -0.48
N TYR A 504 -0.65 -4.29 -0.13
CA TYR A 504 0.02 -5.29 -0.98
C TYR A 504 -0.76 -5.63 -2.25
N PHE A 505 -2.08 -5.52 -2.23
CA PHE A 505 -2.86 -5.60 -3.47
C PHE A 505 -2.51 -4.44 -4.41
N ASN A 506 -2.46 -3.21 -3.89
CA ASN A 506 -2.14 -2.03 -4.68
C ASN A 506 -0.70 -2.05 -5.24
N ILE A 507 0.30 -2.36 -4.42
CA ILE A 507 1.71 -2.36 -4.81
C ILE A 507 1.98 -3.42 -5.90
N ASN A 508 1.32 -4.58 -5.82
CA ASN A 508 1.48 -5.65 -6.77
C ASN A 508 0.50 -5.56 -7.96
N GLY A 509 -0.23 -4.43 -8.11
CA GLY A 509 -1.13 -4.18 -9.24
C GLY A 509 -2.35 -5.10 -9.29
N LEU A 510 -2.82 -5.63 -8.15
CA LEU A 510 -3.94 -6.56 -8.06
C LEU A 510 -5.25 -5.80 -7.84
N ASN A 511 -6.22 -6.01 -8.74
CA ASN A 511 -7.53 -5.38 -8.65
C ASN A 511 -8.49 -6.23 -7.83
N MET A 512 -8.91 -5.73 -6.66
CA MET A 512 -9.93 -6.37 -5.84
C MET A 512 -11.32 -6.14 -6.44
N THR A 513 -12.08 -7.24 -6.64
CA THR A 513 -13.45 -7.20 -7.18
C THR A 513 -14.50 -7.29 -6.08
N SER A 514 -14.15 -7.89 -4.92
CA SER A 514 -15.03 -7.92 -3.75
C SER A 514 -14.26 -7.98 -2.45
N ILE A 515 -14.85 -7.45 -1.38
CA ILE A 515 -14.38 -7.59 -0.01
C ILE A 515 -15.56 -7.66 0.95
N GLU A 516 -15.57 -8.66 1.82
CA GLU A 516 -16.55 -8.82 2.90
C GLU A 516 -15.86 -9.07 4.23
N SER A 517 -16.34 -8.46 5.30
CA SER A 517 -15.86 -8.71 6.66
C SER A 517 -16.89 -9.47 7.48
N ARG A 518 -16.46 -10.52 8.19
CA ARG A 518 -17.30 -11.35 9.05
C ARG A 518 -16.67 -11.48 10.44
N PRO A 519 -17.44 -11.31 11.53
CA PRO A 519 -16.92 -11.51 12.88
C PRO A 519 -16.52 -12.98 13.10
N SER A 520 -15.34 -13.16 13.73
CA SER A 520 -14.89 -14.49 14.13
C SER A 520 -15.75 -15.04 15.25
N GLN A 521 -16.25 -16.26 15.09
CA GLN A 521 -17.01 -16.95 16.15
C GLN A 521 -16.11 -17.40 17.33
N LYS A 522 -14.79 -17.53 17.11
CA LYS A 522 -13.84 -18.04 18.12
C LYS A 522 -13.31 -16.97 19.07
N LYS A 523 -13.22 -15.72 18.66
CA LYS A 523 -12.71 -14.60 19.48
C LYS A 523 -13.53 -13.34 19.24
N LYS A 524 -13.95 -12.67 20.32
CA LYS A 524 -14.65 -11.37 20.24
C LYS A 524 -13.76 -10.31 19.58
N TRP A 525 -14.34 -9.49 18.71
CA TRP A 525 -13.71 -8.35 18.04
C TRP A 525 -12.59 -8.70 17.04
N GLN A 526 -12.51 -9.94 16.58
CA GLN A 526 -11.72 -10.35 15.44
C GLN A 526 -12.61 -10.61 14.23
N TYR A 527 -12.10 -10.32 13.04
CA TYR A 527 -12.83 -10.42 11.78
C TYR A 527 -12.04 -11.27 10.79
N TYR A 528 -12.77 -12.08 10.04
CA TYR A 528 -12.31 -12.66 8.78
C TYR A 528 -12.68 -11.71 7.66
N PHE A 529 -11.77 -11.52 6.72
CA PHE A 529 -11.98 -10.78 5.49
C PHE A 529 -11.96 -11.77 4.33
N TYR A 530 -13.02 -11.77 3.57
CA TYR A 530 -13.15 -12.56 2.35
C TYR A 530 -12.93 -11.61 1.19
N VAL A 531 -11.93 -11.88 0.34
CA VAL A 531 -11.53 -11.01 -0.76
C VAL A 531 -11.45 -11.81 -2.04
N THR A 532 -12.02 -11.27 -3.11
CA THR A 532 -11.81 -11.75 -4.47
C THR A 532 -11.06 -10.70 -5.25
N PHE A 533 -10.07 -11.10 -6.04
CA PHE A 533 -9.28 -10.21 -6.86
C PHE A 533 -8.88 -10.89 -8.17
N ASN A 534 -8.57 -10.06 -9.19
CA ASN A 534 -8.11 -10.55 -10.49
C ASN A 534 -6.64 -10.91 -10.42
N GLY A 535 -6.28 -12.07 -10.98
CA GLY A 535 -4.93 -12.59 -11.06
C GLY A 535 -4.89 -14.11 -11.15
N ARG A 536 -3.75 -14.64 -11.58
CA ARG A 536 -3.52 -16.08 -11.68
C ARG A 536 -2.53 -16.52 -10.62
N LEU A 537 -2.75 -17.69 -10.06
CA LEU A 537 -1.84 -18.24 -9.08
C LEU A 537 -0.43 -18.56 -9.64
N THR A 538 -0.28 -18.53 -10.95
CA THR A 538 1.01 -18.69 -11.65
C THR A 538 1.76 -17.37 -11.81
N ASP A 539 1.12 -16.23 -11.55
CA ASP A 539 1.70 -14.91 -11.76
C ASP A 539 2.63 -14.52 -10.59
N LYS A 540 3.83 -14.04 -10.92
CA LYS A 540 4.85 -13.66 -9.92
C LYS A 540 4.36 -12.59 -8.94
N ASN A 541 3.64 -11.57 -9.43
CA ASN A 541 3.09 -10.50 -8.60
C ASN A 541 2.01 -11.00 -7.63
N VAL A 542 1.19 -11.98 -8.05
CA VAL A 542 0.19 -12.64 -7.19
C VAL A 542 0.90 -13.44 -6.09
N MET A 543 1.88 -14.25 -6.44
CA MET A 543 2.64 -15.05 -5.47
C MET A 543 3.38 -14.17 -4.46
N LYS A 544 3.98 -13.08 -4.94
CA LYS A 544 4.62 -12.08 -4.08
C LYS A 544 3.63 -11.44 -3.12
N ALA A 545 2.47 -10.99 -3.62
CA ALA A 545 1.42 -10.39 -2.79
C ALA A 545 0.92 -11.35 -1.71
N LEU A 546 0.66 -12.62 -2.07
CA LEU A 546 0.19 -13.63 -1.11
C LEU A 546 1.23 -13.89 0.00
N GLY A 547 2.52 -13.95 -0.35
CA GLY A 547 3.61 -14.05 0.63
C GLY A 547 3.66 -12.85 1.58
N GLU A 548 3.58 -11.62 1.05
CA GLU A 548 3.58 -10.39 1.84
C GLU A 548 2.34 -10.27 2.75
N ILE A 549 1.16 -10.65 2.25
CA ILE A 549 -0.09 -10.67 3.02
C ILE A 549 -0.02 -11.69 4.16
N THR A 550 0.60 -12.85 3.93
CA THR A 550 0.77 -13.89 4.96
C THR A 550 1.50 -13.34 6.18
N LEU A 551 2.50 -12.48 5.99
CA LEU A 551 3.28 -11.87 7.08
C LEU A 551 2.51 -10.85 7.91
N GLU A 552 1.47 -10.24 7.34
CA GLU A 552 0.63 -9.22 8.01
C GLU A 552 -0.67 -9.80 8.60
N THR A 553 -0.91 -11.12 8.44
CA THR A 553 -2.16 -11.78 8.83
C THR A 553 -1.92 -12.88 9.86
N ASP A 554 -2.89 -13.11 10.75
CA ASP A 554 -2.85 -14.23 11.70
C ASP A 554 -3.15 -15.56 10.99
N GLU A 555 -3.99 -15.51 9.95
CA GLU A 555 -4.42 -16.64 9.12
C GLU A 555 -4.63 -16.11 7.70
N LEU A 556 -4.17 -16.84 6.69
CA LEU A 556 -4.48 -16.62 5.28
C LEU A 556 -4.80 -17.97 4.62
N GLU A 557 -5.88 -18.03 3.87
CA GLU A 557 -6.29 -19.22 3.13
C GLU A 557 -6.79 -18.84 1.75
N VAL A 558 -6.29 -19.49 0.70
CA VAL A 558 -6.88 -19.41 -0.64
C VAL A 558 -8.07 -20.36 -0.69
N LEU A 559 -9.27 -19.79 -0.90
CA LEU A 559 -10.52 -20.53 -0.98
C LEU A 559 -10.69 -21.19 -2.36
N GLY A 560 -10.06 -20.63 -3.39
CA GLY A 560 -10.06 -21.20 -4.73
C GLY A 560 -9.71 -20.19 -5.82
N THR A 561 -9.66 -20.71 -7.07
CA THR A 561 -9.41 -19.94 -8.28
C THR A 561 -10.41 -20.30 -9.37
N TYR A 562 -10.84 -19.31 -10.14
CA TYR A 562 -11.89 -19.51 -11.15
C TYR A 562 -11.94 -18.39 -12.19
#